data_4a429c3a68efe4687c5d37caa7c70c3e
#
_entry.id   4a429c3a68efe4687c5d37caa7c70c3e
#
_cell.length_a   1.000
_cell.length_b   1.000
_cell.length_c   1.000
_cell.angle_alpha   90.00
_cell.angle_beta   90.00
_cell.angle_gamma   90.00
#
_symmetry.space_group_name_H-M   'P 1'
#
loop_
_entity.id
_entity.type
_entity.pdbx_description
1 polymer ?
#
loop_
_entity_poly.entity_id
_entity_poly.type
_entity_poly.pdbx_seq_one_letter_code
_entity_poly.pdbx_strand_id
1 'polypeptide(L)'
;NRLYFADLIGASLGTLLVPLAIGRLGAESAILVIAVLPSLAAVLLSLSLPARSKVKWLPASVAVLAACIGLTAWNVRTGKMTVRDAPGKELYQLLNDHEQAKIDFDKWNAYSRITSVEGFSEDYVRRIFIDSSAETSVMHWDGTPNNPPDARNWFRAFPFRVVKDPQVLVIGPGGGTDIVLSIAAGASHITAVEMNDLIIECVRGLGAQAGDLYDHPKVDLVMDEGRNYIQRCGRKFDMIVLGWVDSWASVAGGGLALTENYLYTRDALEAYYDHLSDNGALVIIRWPVDVPRLVANAVSFMSNRGMSMEEISRHIVAVSMRKPIKKEKD
;
A
#
# COMPACT_ATOMS: atom_id res chain seq x y z
N ASN A 1 -20.91 6.94 35.75
CA ASN A 1 -21.63 6.71 34.46
C ASN A 1 -21.49 7.89 33.47
N ARG A 2 -21.67 9.18 33.89
CA ARG A 2 -21.55 10.35 32.97
C ARG A 2 -20.14 10.57 32.45
N LEU A 3 -19.10 10.39 33.29
CA LEU A 3 -17.69 10.51 32.86
C LEU A 3 -17.32 9.42 31.84
N TYR A 4 -17.72 8.18 32.10
CA TYR A 4 -17.48 7.07 31.17
C TYR A 4 -18.21 7.27 29.84
N PHE A 5 -19.42 7.79 29.87
CA PHE A 5 -20.16 8.15 28.65
C PHE A 5 -19.45 9.25 27.84
N ALA A 6 -18.96 10.30 28.51
CA ALA A 6 -18.22 11.37 27.86
C ALA A 6 -16.89 10.87 27.25
N ASP A 7 -16.19 9.96 27.95
CA ASP A 7 -14.97 9.32 27.47
C ASP A 7 -15.23 8.51 26.20
N LEU A 8 -16.26 7.66 26.19
CA LEU A 8 -16.64 6.88 25.00
C LEU A 8 -17.02 7.77 23.81
N ILE A 9 -17.75 8.85 24.04
CA ILE A 9 -18.08 9.81 22.97
C ILE A 9 -16.79 10.46 22.44
N GLY A 10 -15.91 10.92 23.34
CA GLY A 10 -14.63 11.52 22.95
C GLY A 10 -13.77 10.57 22.12
N ALA A 11 -13.65 9.32 22.55
CA ALA A 11 -12.92 8.28 21.82
C ALA A 11 -13.54 8.02 20.43
N SER A 12 -14.87 7.91 20.36
CA SER A 12 -15.59 7.69 19.08
C SER A 12 -15.42 8.86 18.11
N LEU A 13 -15.49 10.10 18.60
CA LEU A 13 -15.22 11.28 17.77
C LEU A 13 -13.76 11.33 17.32
N GLY A 14 -12.81 10.98 18.20
CA GLY A 14 -11.39 10.91 17.87
C GLY A 14 -11.10 9.95 16.73
N THR A 15 -11.67 8.74 16.76
CA THR A 15 -11.50 7.73 15.70
C THR A 15 -12.01 8.20 14.34
N LEU A 16 -13.01 9.06 14.28
CA LEU A 16 -13.52 9.64 13.05
C LEU A 16 -12.71 10.85 12.57
N LEU A 17 -12.26 11.69 13.51
CA LEU A 17 -11.59 12.95 13.17
C LEU A 17 -10.11 12.77 12.81
N VAL A 18 -9.41 11.80 13.41
CA VAL A 18 -7.97 11.59 13.18
C VAL A 18 -7.66 11.24 11.71
N PRO A 19 -8.32 10.27 11.06
CA PRO A 19 -8.08 9.98 9.65
C PRO A 19 -8.34 11.19 8.74
N LEU A 20 -9.39 11.97 9.03
CA LEU A 20 -9.69 13.18 8.28
C LEU A 20 -8.62 14.27 8.46
N ALA A 21 -8.08 14.41 9.67
CA ALA A 21 -7.01 15.37 9.96
C ALA A 21 -5.72 14.95 9.25
N ILE A 22 -5.33 13.69 9.32
CA ILE A 22 -4.13 13.16 8.64
C ILE A 22 -4.23 13.38 7.12
N GLY A 23 -5.35 13.02 6.49
CA GLY A 23 -5.52 13.15 5.06
C GLY A 23 -5.54 14.60 4.54
N ARG A 24 -5.91 15.60 5.40
CA ARG A 24 -5.95 17.02 4.99
C ARG A 24 -4.73 17.83 5.41
N LEU A 25 -4.12 17.48 6.52
CA LEU A 25 -3.08 18.32 7.15
C LEU A 25 -1.71 17.64 7.17
N GLY A 26 -1.63 16.36 6.82
CA GLY A 26 -0.47 15.52 7.05
C GLY A 26 -0.39 15.03 8.51
N ALA A 27 0.37 13.96 8.75
CA ALA A 27 0.49 13.37 10.09
C ALA A 27 1.11 14.35 11.10
N GLU A 28 2.09 15.12 10.68
CA GLU A 28 2.82 16.09 11.52
C GLU A 28 1.88 17.18 12.07
N SER A 29 1.09 17.76 11.19
CA SER A 29 0.11 18.78 11.58
C SER A 29 -1.05 18.17 12.36
N ALA A 30 -1.47 16.95 12.06
CA ALA A 30 -2.50 16.24 12.80
C ALA A 30 -2.10 15.99 14.26
N ILE A 31 -0.84 15.63 14.54
CA ILE A 31 -0.31 15.50 15.91
C ILE A 31 -0.43 16.83 16.66
N LEU A 32 -0.10 17.94 16.02
CA LEU A 32 -0.22 19.28 16.63
C LEU A 32 -1.69 19.64 16.91
N VAL A 33 -2.61 19.31 16.01
CA VAL A 33 -4.06 19.47 16.23
C VAL A 33 -4.54 18.63 17.43
N ILE A 34 -4.06 17.39 17.55
CA ILE A 34 -4.39 16.54 18.69
C ILE A 34 -3.91 17.20 20.00
N ALA A 35 -2.74 17.87 20.02
CA ALA A 35 -2.25 18.57 21.21
C ALA A 35 -3.12 19.78 21.63
N VAL A 36 -3.89 20.37 20.72
CA VAL A 36 -4.83 21.47 21.04
C VAL A 36 -5.96 20.97 21.94
N LEU A 37 -6.47 19.75 21.76
CA LEU A 37 -7.61 19.22 22.52
C LEU A 37 -7.34 19.13 24.03
N PRO A 38 -6.25 18.47 24.52
CA PRO A 38 -5.93 18.45 25.95
C PRO A 38 -5.55 19.84 26.49
N SER A 39 -4.99 20.72 25.66
CA SER A 39 -4.70 22.10 26.06
C SER A 39 -5.99 22.89 26.31
N LEU A 40 -7.00 22.70 25.46
CA LEU A 40 -8.34 23.27 25.67
C LEU A 40 -9.00 22.69 26.93
N ALA A 41 -8.92 21.38 27.14
CA ALA A 41 -9.43 20.74 28.37
C ALA A 41 -8.75 21.30 29.62
N ALA A 42 -7.43 21.57 29.58
CA ALA A 42 -6.69 22.20 30.68
C ALA A 42 -7.22 23.61 30.99
N VAL A 43 -7.55 24.42 29.97
CA VAL A 43 -8.18 25.73 30.15
C VAL A 43 -9.54 25.59 30.83
N LEU A 44 -10.41 24.71 30.33
CA LEU A 44 -11.75 24.47 30.89
C LEU A 44 -11.67 24.00 32.35
N LEU A 45 -10.77 23.08 32.67
CA LEU A 45 -10.55 22.64 34.04
C LEU A 45 -10.01 23.76 34.95
N SER A 46 -9.11 24.60 34.42
CA SER A 46 -8.57 25.74 35.16
C SER A 46 -9.63 26.78 35.53
N LEU A 47 -10.68 26.90 34.72
CA LEU A 47 -11.84 27.77 35.00
C LEU A 47 -12.65 27.31 36.21
N SER A 48 -12.66 26.01 36.52
CA SER A 48 -13.40 25.43 37.66
C SER A 48 -12.59 25.43 38.98
N LEU A 49 -11.32 25.83 38.96
CA LEU A 49 -10.48 25.87 40.14
C LEU A 49 -10.86 27.00 41.14
N PRO A 50 -10.57 26.84 42.46
CA PRO A 50 -10.69 27.91 43.41
C PRO A 50 -9.85 29.13 43.02
N ALA A 51 -10.28 30.34 43.34
CA ALA A 51 -9.70 31.61 42.92
C ALA A 51 -8.15 31.67 43.09
N ARG A 52 -7.62 31.20 44.21
CA ARG A 52 -6.18 31.19 44.53
C ARG A 52 -5.37 30.36 43.55
N SER A 53 -5.87 29.22 43.12
CA SER A 53 -5.20 28.32 42.12
C SER A 53 -5.46 28.79 40.69
N LYS A 54 -6.63 29.33 40.42
CA LYS A 54 -7.03 29.84 39.12
C LYS A 54 -6.10 30.93 38.60
N VAL A 55 -5.68 31.86 39.44
CA VAL A 55 -4.73 32.96 39.09
C VAL A 55 -3.43 32.43 38.52
N LYS A 56 -2.97 31.26 38.97
CA LYS A 56 -1.73 30.63 38.50
C LYS A 56 -1.94 29.77 37.26
N TRP A 57 -2.93 28.89 37.29
CA TRP A 57 -3.07 27.85 36.29
C TRP A 57 -3.81 28.28 35.02
N LEU A 58 -4.76 29.20 35.11
CA LEU A 58 -5.50 29.67 33.93
C LEU A 58 -4.60 30.41 32.92
N PRO A 59 -3.73 31.34 33.28
CA PRO A 59 -2.82 31.96 32.32
C PRO A 59 -1.86 30.95 31.70
N ALA A 60 -1.35 30.01 32.49
CA ALA A 60 -0.45 28.98 31.98
C ALA A 60 -1.14 28.07 30.96
N SER A 61 -2.36 27.59 31.23
CA SER A 61 -3.11 26.76 30.30
C SER A 61 -3.51 27.49 29.02
N VAL A 62 -3.87 28.78 29.13
CA VAL A 62 -4.16 29.62 27.97
C VAL A 62 -2.90 29.82 27.12
N ALA A 63 -1.72 30.06 27.75
CA ALA A 63 -0.47 30.19 27.02
C ALA A 63 -0.09 28.91 26.25
N VAL A 64 -0.28 27.73 26.89
CA VAL A 64 -0.04 26.45 26.22
C VAL A 64 -1.01 26.25 25.03
N LEU A 65 -2.29 26.53 25.23
CA LEU A 65 -3.28 26.43 24.14
C LEU A 65 -2.92 27.36 22.97
N ALA A 66 -2.55 28.60 23.27
CA ALA A 66 -2.14 29.57 22.25
C ALA A 66 -0.87 29.11 21.50
N ALA A 67 0.11 28.54 22.21
CA ALA A 67 1.30 27.94 21.62
C ALA A 67 0.97 26.75 20.70
N CYS A 68 0.10 25.83 21.13
CA CYS A 68 -0.33 24.69 20.32
C CYS A 68 -1.06 25.16 19.04
N ILE A 69 -1.98 26.11 19.14
CA ILE A 69 -2.67 26.68 17.98
C ILE A 69 -1.69 27.39 17.06
N GLY A 70 -0.79 28.19 17.62
CA GLY A 70 0.23 28.92 16.86
C GLY A 70 1.17 28.00 16.10
N LEU A 71 1.67 26.95 16.76
CA LEU A 71 2.54 25.92 16.12
C LEU A 71 1.78 25.17 15.02
N THR A 72 0.53 24.79 15.26
CA THR A 72 -0.31 24.13 14.24
C THR A 72 -0.48 25.04 13.02
N ALA A 73 -0.89 26.28 13.22
CA ALA A 73 -1.09 27.24 12.13
C ALA A 73 0.21 27.55 11.37
N TRP A 74 1.33 27.63 12.09
CA TRP A 74 2.64 27.81 11.48
C TRP A 74 3.04 26.60 10.63
N ASN A 75 2.89 25.38 11.17
CA ASN A 75 3.26 24.17 10.42
C ASN A 75 2.36 23.93 9.19
N VAL A 76 1.06 24.12 9.32
CA VAL A 76 0.11 24.01 8.18
C VAL A 76 0.49 24.99 7.05
N ARG A 77 0.99 26.20 7.39
CA ARG A 77 1.37 27.21 6.39
C ARG A 77 2.75 26.98 5.80
N THR A 78 3.69 26.44 6.55
CA THR A 78 5.10 26.40 6.15
C THR A 78 5.59 25.01 5.79
N GLY A 79 4.93 23.95 6.25
CA GLY A 79 5.37 22.55 6.06
C GLY A 79 6.76 22.23 6.65
N LYS A 80 7.25 23.05 7.62
CA LYS A 80 8.64 22.92 8.08
C LYS A 80 8.86 21.80 9.10
N MET A 81 7.84 21.41 9.83
CA MET A 81 7.92 20.23 10.68
C MET A 81 7.53 19.02 9.82
N THR A 82 8.51 18.26 9.43
CA THR A 82 8.34 17.03 8.64
C THR A 82 8.90 15.84 9.41
N VAL A 83 8.29 14.69 9.26
CA VAL A 83 8.88 13.42 9.71
C VAL A 83 10.11 13.15 8.86
N ARG A 84 11.28 13.05 9.50
CA ARG A 84 12.50 12.64 8.80
C ARG A 84 12.52 11.14 8.64
N ASP A 85 12.88 10.68 7.46
CA ASP A 85 13.06 9.27 7.20
C ASP A 85 14.28 8.75 7.98
N ALA A 86 14.13 7.55 8.55
CA ALA A 86 15.23 6.92 9.28
C ALA A 86 16.28 6.36 8.31
N PRO A 87 17.58 6.35 8.67
CA PRO A 87 18.65 5.85 7.78
C PRO A 87 18.48 4.40 7.29
N GLY A 88 17.68 3.60 7.98
CA GLY A 88 17.37 2.23 7.58
C GLY A 88 16.18 2.08 6.64
N LYS A 89 15.52 3.18 6.26
CA LYS A 89 14.40 3.16 5.34
C LYS A 89 14.86 3.25 3.89
N GLU A 90 14.18 2.55 3.00
CA GLU A 90 14.52 2.43 1.58
C GLU A 90 14.50 3.78 0.85
N LEU A 91 13.52 4.64 1.17
CA LEU A 91 13.46 6.00 0.65
C LEU A 91 14.72 6.80 1.00
N TYR A 92 15.17 6.72 2.27
CA TYR A 92 16.38 7.42 2.71
C TYR A 92 17.63 6.92 1.98
N GLN A 93 17.76 5.60 1.79
CA GLN A 93 18.86 5.00 1.07
C GLN A 93 18.87 5.47 -0.40
N LEU A 94 17.72 5.43 -1.08
CA LEU A 94 17.61 5.85 -2.46
C LEU A 94 18.01 7.32 -2.65
N LEU A 95 17.55 8.22 -1.76
CA LEU A 95 17.88 9.65 -1.84
C LEU A 95 19.36 9.93 -1.56
N ASN A 96 20.03 9.11 -0.75
CA ASN A 96 21.47 9.25 -0.51
C ASN A 96 22.33 8.63 -1.63
N ASP A 97 21.86 7.55 -2.24
CA ASP A 97 22.63 6.84 -3.27
C ASP A 97 22.53 7.52 -4.65
N HIS A 98 21.56 8.40 -4.84
CA HIS A 98 21.30 9.09 -6.11
C HIS A 98 21.15 10.61 -5.90
N GLU A 99 22.20 11.36 -6.18
CA GLU A 99 22.22 12.83 -6.03
C GLU A 99 21.15 13.58 -6.85
N GLN A 100 20.70 12.99 -7.95
CA GLN A 100 19.66 13.55 -8.82
C GLN A 100 18.24 13.16 -8.39
N ALA A 101 18.11 12.24 -7.43
CA ALA A 101 16.81 11.79 -6.96
C ALA A 101 16.06 12.93 -6.24
N LYS A 102 14.79 13.12 -6.61
CA LYS A 102 13.94 14.19 -6.05
C LYS A 102 12.57 13.63 -5.70
N ILE A 103 12.06 14.05 -4.54
CA ILE A 103 10.67 13.82 -4.18
C ILE A 103 9.80 14.77 -4.98
N ASP A 104 8.85 14.23 -5.75
CA ASP A 104 7.89 15.00 -6.56
C ASP A 104 6.45 14.87 -6.07
N PHE A 105 6.18 13.84 -5.25
CA PHE A 105 4.88 13.62 -4.62
C PHE A 105 5.08 13.15 -3.19
N ASP A 106 4.40 13.78 -2.23
CA ASP A 106 4.47 13.43 -0.82
C ASP A 106 3.16 13.77 -0.13
N LYS A 107 2.32 12.77 0.11
CA LYS A 107 0.99 12.94 0.71
C LYS A 107 0.66 11.84 1.71
N TRP A 108 -0.21 12.20 2.65
CA TRP A 108 -0.78 11.29 3.63
C TRP A 108 -2.26 11.02 3.34
N ASN A 109 -2.69 9.80 3.55
CA ASN A 109 -4.10 9.45 3.71
C ASN A 109 -4.31 8.68 5.03
N ALA A 110 -5.50 8.09 5.21
CA ALA A 110 -5.82 7.31 6.41
C ALA A 110 -5.03 5.99 6.52
N TYR A 111 -4.42 5.53 5.44
CA TYR A 111 -3.71 4.24 5.38
C TYR A 111 -2.20 4.41 5.55
N SER A 112 -1.60 5.43 4.90
CA SER A 112 -0.15 5.56 4.79
C SER A 112 0.29 6.92 4.29
N ARG A 113 1.60 7.16 4.34
CA ARG A 113 2.29 8.20 3.57
C ARG A 113 2.72 7.62 2.23
N ILE A 114 2.35 8.28 1.14
CA ILE A 114 2.82 7.95 -0.19
C ILE A 114 3.83 9.00 -0.64
N THR A 115 5.04 8.55 -0.91
CA THR A 115 6.13 9.39 -1.40
C THR A 115 6.62 8.87 -2.73
N SER A 116 6.69 9.72 -3.75
CA SER A 116 7.22 9.38 -5.07
C SER A 116 8.53 10.08 -5.33
N VAL A 117 9.46 9.39 -5.99
CA VAL A 117 10.80 9.87 -6.31
C VAL A 117 11.10 9.70 -7.80
N GLU A 118 11.63 10.74 -8.41
CA GLU A 118 12.16 10.75 -9.79
C GLU A 118 13.69 10.86 -9.82
N GLY A 119 14.28 10.68 -10.99
CA GLY A 119 15.70 10.96 -11.24
C GLY A 119 16.69 9.94 -10.66
N PHE A 120 16.23 8.72 -10.37
CA PHE A 120 17.07 7.66 -9.81
C PHE A 120 17.45 6.57 -10.83
N SER A 121 16.77 6.50 -11.97
CA SER A 121 16.97 5.46 -13.00
C SER A 121 16.47 5.94 -14.36
N GLU A 122 17.05 5.41 -15.43
CA GLU A 122 16.56 5.62 -16.80
C GLU A 122 15.42 4.67 -17.17
N ASP A 123 15.33 3.52 -16.52
CA ASP A 123 14.30 2.48 -16.81
C ASP A 123 12.95 2.77 -16.14
N TYR A 124 12.95 3.59 -15.10
CA TYR A 124 11.75 3.86 -14.30
C TYR A 124 11.44 5.36 -14.23
N VAL A 125 10.18 5.71 -14.49
CA VAL A 125 9.69 7.10 -14.37
C VAL A 125 9.67 7.53 -12.92
N ARG A 126 9.18 6.63 -12.05
CA ARG A 126 9.00 6.89 -10.61
C ARG A 126 9.26 5.64 -9.80
N ARG A 127 9.68 5.88 -8.55
CA ARG A 127 9.60 4.90 -7.47
C ARG A 127 8.69 5.46 -6.39
N ILE A 128 7.65 4.72 -6.06
CA ILE A 128 6.63 5.09 -5.08
C ILE A 128 6.89 4.30 -3.82
N PHE A 129 6.94 4.99 -2.68
CA PHE A 129 7.15 4.39 -1.36
C PHE A 129 5.89 4.52 -0.51
N ILE A 130 5.58 3.47 0.22
CA ILE A 130 4.56 3.43 1.27
C ILE A 130 5.30 3.48 2.60
N ASP A 131 5.06 4.53 3.41
CA ASP A 131 5.71 4.78 4.70
C ASP A 131 7.25 4.69 4.64
N SER A 132 7.82 5.17 3.54
CA SER A 132 9.25 5.22 3.26
C SER A 132 9.97 3.87 3.14
N SER A 133 9.24 2.74 3.13
CA SER A 133 9.82 1.39 3.11
C SER A 133 9.35 0.53 1.96
N ALA A 134 8.08 0.11 1.95
CA ALA A 134 7.58 -0.71 0.85
C ALA A 134 7.59 0.10 -0.44
N GLU A 135 8.10 -0.51 -1.52
CA GLU A 135 8.27 0.21 -2.76
C GLU A 135 7.59 -0.47 -3.94
N THR A 136 7.15 0.35 -4.88
CA THR A 136 6.70 -0.07 -6.19
C THR A 136 7.24 0.90 -7.24
N SER A 137 7.64 0.38 -8.40
CA SER A 137 8.21 1.21 -9.47
C SER A 137 7.28 1.33 -10.64
N VAL A 138 7.21 2.53 -11.20
CA VAL A 138 6.50 2.82 -12.46
C VAL A 138 7.53 2.82 -13.58
N MET A 139 7.36 1.95 -14.56
CA MET A 139 8.27 1.82 -15.69
C MET A 139 8.05 2.91 -16.72
N HIS A 140 9.11 3.29 -17.45
CA HIS A 140 8.96 3.99 -18.72
C HIS A 140 8.28 3.06 -19.71
N TRP A 141 7.09 3.44 -20.17
CA TRP A 141 6.31 2.66 -21.12
C TRP A 141 5.51 3.59 -22.04
N ASP A 142 5.38 3.21 -23.30
CA ASP A 142 4.67 3.99 -24.31
C ASP A 142 3.20 3.59 -24.51
N GLY A 143 2.68 2.69 -23.68
CA GLY A 143 1.32 2.17 -23.79
C GLY A 143 1.16 1.07 -24.84
N THR A 144 2.23 0.63 -25.51
CA THR A 144 2.13 -0.38 -26.57
C THR A 144 2.55 -1.78 -26.11
N PRO A 145 1.87 -2.85 -26.59
CA PRO A 145 2.23 -4.23 -26.27
C PRO A 145 3.62 -4.63 -26.80
N ASN A 146 4.11 -3.95 -27.84
CA ASN A 146 5.33 -4.33 -28.55
C ASN A 146 6.61 -3.79 -27.90
N ASN A 147 6.49 -2.89 -26.94
CA ASN A 147 7.62 -2.32 -26.22
C ASN A 147 7.46 -2.52 -24.71
N PRO A 148 7.40 -3.79 -24.24
CA PRO A 148 7.34 -4.02 -22.79
C PRO A 148 8.70 -3.64 -22.20
N PRO A 149 8.69 -2.84 -21.12
CA PRO A 149 9.95 -2.54 -20.44
C PRO A 149 10.57 -3.84 -19.92
N ASP A 150 11.80 -4.04 -20.32
CA ASP A 150 12.80 -4.96 -19.78
C ASP A 150 12.46 -6.45 -19.56
N ALA A 151 13.20 -7.26 -20.27
CA ALA A 151 13.31 -8.72 -20.08
C ALA A 151 13.77 -9.15 -18.66
N ARG A 152 14.26 -8.23 -17.81
CA ARG A 152 14.64 -8.51 -16.42
C ARG A 152 13.49 -9.00 -15.57
N ASN A 153 12.25 -8.70 -15.96
CA ASN A 153 11.05 -9.18 -15.30
C ASN A 153 10.45 -10.45 -15.95
N TRP A 154 11.23 -11.16 -16.78
CA TRP A 154 10.72 -12.34 -17.50
C TRP A 154 10.10 -13.40 -16.57
N PHE A 155 10.58 -13.57 -15.35
CA PHE A 155 10.03 -14.52 -14.38
C PHE A 155 8.59 -14.12 -13.96
N ARG A 156 8.30 -12.84 -13.85
CA ARG A 156 6.94 -12.32 -13.61
C ARG A 156 6.05 -12.51 -14.84
N ALA A 157 6.64 -12.49 -16.03
CA ALA A 157 5.94 -12.73 -17.28
C ALA A 157 5.68 -14.22 -17.58
N PHE A 158 6.40 -15.14 -16.89
CA PHE A 158 6.27 -16.58 -17.13
C PHE A 158 4.82 -17.09 -17.03
N PRO A 159 4.03 -16.76 -16.00
CA PRO A 159 2.65 -17.23 -15.89
C PRO A 159 1.77 -16.83 -17.07
N PHE A 160 1.99 -15.65 -17.64
CA PHE A 160 1.23 -15.16 -18.80
C PHE A 160 1.49 -15.92 -20.11
N ARG A 161 2.50 -16.80 -20.14
CA ARG A 161 2.75 -17.67 -21.31
C ARG A 161 1.90 -18.94 -21.28
N VAL A 162 1.25 -19.23 -20.16
CA VAL A 162 0.45 -20.45 -19.97
C VAL A 162 -0.98 -20.25 -20.44
N VAL A 163 -1.53 -19.04 -20.27
CA VAL A 163 -2.91 -18.70 -20.64
C VAL A 163 -2.89 -17.73 -21.80
N LYS A 164 -3.62 -18.05 -22.86
CA LYS A 164 -3.68 -17.23 -24.08
C LYS A 164 -4.83 -16.23 -24.00
N ASP A 165 -4.57 -14.96 -24.36
CA ASP A 165 -5.52 -13.86 -24.38
C ASP A 165 -6.35 -13.71 -23.08
N PRO A 166 -5.72 -13.77 -21.85
CA PRO A 166 -6.44 -13.90 -20.60
C PRO A 166 -7.25 -12.64 -20.23
N GLN A 167 -8.36 -12.88 -19.55
CA GLN A 167 -9.00 -11.86 -18.70
C GLN A 167 -8.30 -11.90 -17.34
N VAL A 168 -7.64 -10.81 -16.97
CA VAL A 168 -6.75 -10.75 -15.81
C VAL A 168 -7.36 -9.92 -14.69
N LEU A 169 -7.30 -10.42 -13.47
CA LEU A 169 -7.48 -9.61 -12.26
C LEU A 169 -6.10 -9.35 -11.64
N VAL A 170 -5.74 -8.09 -11.48
CA VAL A 170 -4.53 -7.65 -10.77
C VAL A 170 -4.94 -7.03 -9.44
N ILE A 171 -4.55 -7.64 -8.33
CA ILE A 171 -4.80 -7.12 -6.98
C ILE A 171 -3.54 -6.41 -6.51
N GLY A 172 -3.67 -5.14 -6.08
CA GLY A 172 -2.56 -4.30 -5.66
C GLY A 172 -1.56 -4.00 -6.78
N PRO A 173 -2.01 -3.42 -7.92
CA PRO A 173 -1.14 -3.14 -9.07
C PRO A 173 0.00 -2.18 -8.74
N GLY A 174 -0.16 -1.28 -7.77
CA GLY A 174 0.86 -0.32 -7.37
C GLY A 174 1.39 0.51 -8.53
N GLY A 175 2.69 0.43 -8.84
CA GLY A 175 3.32 1.07 -10.02
C GLY A 175 2.97 0.43 -11.37
N GLY A 176 2.15 -0.63 -11.38
CA GLY A 176 1.54 -1.19 -12.58
C GLY A 176 2.36 -2.21 -13.37
N THR A 177 3.43 -2.71 -12.81
CA THR A 177 4.26 -3.73 -13.51
C THR A 177 3.45 -4.92 -14.02
N ASP A 178 2.52 -5.46 -13.21
CA ASP A 178 1.73 -6.62 -13.61
C ASP A 178 0.66 -6.27 -14.67
N ILE A 179 0.21 -5.01 -14.72
CA ILE A 179 -0.66 -4.51 -15.80
C ILE A 179 0.13 -4.46 -17.11
N VAL A 180 1.32 -3.85 -17.11
CA VAL A 180 2.18 -3.79 -18.31
C VAL A 180 2.49 -5.19 -18.83
N LEU A 181 2.87 -6.12 -17.96
CA LEU A 181 3.15 -7.51 -18.32
C LEU A 181 1.91 -8.22 -18.88
N SER A 182 0.74 -7.97 -18.31
CA SER A 182 -0.53 -8.52 -18.82
C SER A 182 -0.84 -8.01 -20.24
N ILE A 183 -0.67 -6.72 -20.49
CA ILE A 183 -0.89 -6.12 -21.81
C ILE A 183 0.10 -6.66 -22.82
N ALA A 184 1.40 -6.72 -22.47
CA ALA A 184 2.47 -7.26 -23.32
C ALA A 184 2.25 -8.74 -23.66
N ALA A 185 1.65 -9.51 -22.76
CA ALA A 185 1.32 -10.91 -22.96
C ALA A 185 -0.01 -11.13 -23.74
N GLY A 186 -0.66 -10.07 -24.17
CA GLY A 186 -1.86 -10.15 -24.99
C GLY A 186 -3.17 -10.25 -24.22
N ALA A 187 -3.18 -9.86 -22.92
CA ALA A 187 -4.43 -9.86 -22.16
C ALA A 187 -5.56 -9.16 -22.92
N SER A 188 -6.73 -9.79 -22.95
CA SER A 188 -7.92 -9.24 -23.60
C SER A 188 -8.52 -8.11 -22.77
N HIS A 189 -8.50 -8.26 -21.46
CA HIS A 189 -9.02 -7.29 -20.50
C HIS A 189 -8.34 -7.45 -19.14
N ILE A 190 -8.15 -6.34 -18.42
CA ILE A 190 -7.50 -6.30 -17.11
C ILE A 190 -8.42 -5.54 -16.14
N THR A 191 -8.76 -6.19 -15.04
CA THR A 191 -9.36 -5.51 -13.89
C THR A 191 -8.26 -5.28 -12.86
N ALA A 192 -7.94 -4.02 -12.58
CA ALA A 192 -6.91 -3.63 -11.63
C ALA A 192 -7.57 -3.10 -10.35
N VAL A 193 -7.34 -3.75 -9.21
CA VAL A 193 -7.95 -3.38 -7.93
C VAL A 193 -6.89 -2.80 -7.00
N GLU A 194 -6.96 -1.48 -6.78
CA GLU A 194 -6.04 -0.73 -5.91
C GLU A 194 -6.84 -0.05 -4.79
N MET A 195 -6.37 -0.23 -3.55
CA MET A 195 -7.06 0.35 -2.39
C MET A 195 -6.56 1.75 -2.03
N ASN A 196 -5.35 2.10 -2.42
CA ASN A 196 -4.73 3.36 -2.03
C ASN A 196 -4.95 4.44 -3.10
N ASP A 197 -5.84 5.38 -2.81
CA ASP A 197 -6.20 6.50 -3.68
C ASP A 197 -4.99 7.38 -4.05
N LEU A 198 -4.00 7.52 -3.15
CA LEU A 198 -2.79 8.29 -3.42
C LEU A 198 -1.85 7.58 -4.41
N ILE A 199 -1.79 6.26 -4.41
CA ILE A 199 -1.06 5.51 -5.44
C ILE A 199 -1.74 5.72 -6.79
N ILE A 200 -3.08 5.63 -6.84
CA ILE A 200 -3.85 5.90 -8.05
C ILE A 200 -3.57 7.33 -8.56
N GLU A 201 -3.64 8.32 -7.68
CA GLU A 201 -3.36 9.73 -8.03
C GLU A 201 -1.94 9.89 -8.57
N CYS A 202 -0.96 9.30 -7.90
CA CYS A 202 0.45 9.37 -8.30
C CYS A 202 0.69 8.77 -9.68
N VAL A 203 0.18 7.57 -9.95
CA VAL A 203 0.38 6.88 -11.24
C VAL A 203 -0.38 7.57 -12.37
N ARG A 204 -1.62 7.99 -12.17
CA ARG A 204 -2.39 8.76 -13.15
C ARG A 204 -1.76 10.10 -13.49
N GLY A 205 -1.13 10.75 -12.50
CA GLY A 205 -0.44 12.02 -12.70
C GLY A 205 0.74 11.95 -13.68
N LEU A 206 1.24 10.75 -13.98
CA LEU A 206 2.33 10.55 -14.95
C LEU A 206 1.85 10.53 -16.41
N GLY A 207 0.58 10.22 -16.65
CA GLY A 207 -0.02 10.19 -17.99
C GLY A 207 0.80 9.39 -18.99
N ALA A 208 1.08 10.00 -20.14
CA ALA A 208 1.81 9.36 -21.23
C ALA A 208 3.24 8.91 -20.88
N GLN A 209 3.88 9.44 -19.82
CA GLN A 209 5.20 8.96 -19.39
C GLN A 209 5.17 7.51 -18.90
N ALA A 210 4.01 7.07 -18.39
CA ALA A 210 3.75 5.71 -17.95
C ALA A 210 2.75 4.98 -18.89
N GLY A 211 2.56 5.48 -20.12
CA GLY A 211 1.64 4.90 -21.12
C GLY A 211 0.18 4.97 -20.73
N ASP A 212 -0.23 6.01 -20.00
CA ASP A 212 -1.58 6.18 -19.45
C ASP A 212 -2.12 4.93 -18.74
N LEU A 213 -1.24 4.28 -18.00
CA LEU A 213 -1.36 2.91 -17.51
C LEU A 213 -2.72 2.56 -16.88
N TYR A 214 -3.20 3.42 -15.97
CA TYR A 214 -4.47 3.19 -15.26
C TYR A 214 -5.70 3.62 -16.06
N ASP A 215 -5.49 4.38 -17.13
CA ASP A 215 -6.53 4.83 -18.06
C ASP A 215 -6.40 4.16 -19.44
N HIS A 216 -5.55 3.11 -19.53
CA HIS A 216 -5.35 2.34 -20.74
C HIS A 216 -6.65 1.62 -21.15
N PRO A 217 -7.03 1.56 -22.47
CA PRO A 217 -8.32 1.01 -22.94
C PRO A 217 -8.62 -0.44 -22.53
N LYS A 218 -7.62 -1.22 -22.18
CA LYS A 218 -7.77 -2.60 -21.71
C LYS A 218 -7.90 -2.71 -20.18
N VAL A 219 -7.81 -1.60 -19.43
CA VAL A 219 -7.73 -1.60 -17.97
C VAL A 219 -8.98 -0.97 -17.37
N ASP A 220 -9.69 -1.74 -16.55
CA ASP A 220 -10.71 -1.24 -15.62
C ASP A 220 -10.07 -1.09 -14.24
N LEU A 221 -9.79 0.15 -13.84
CA LEU A 221 -9.30 0.44 -12.49
C LEU A 221 -10.46 0.53 -11.50
N VAL A 222 -10.39 -0.28 -10.46
CA VAL A 222 -11.36 -0.31 -9.35
C VAL A 222 -10.68 0.09 -8.06
N MET A 223 -11.19 1.14 -7.40
CA MET A 223 -10.74 1.52 -6.07
C MET A 223 -11.47 0.70 -5.02
N ASP A 224 -10.85 -0.38 -4.56
CA ASP A 224 -11.41 -1.29 -3.55
C ASP A 224 -10.28 -2.09 -2.86
N GLU A 225 -10.61 -2.75 -1.75
CA GLU A 225 -9.75 -3.75 -1.15
C GLU A 225 -9.87 -5.09 -1.91
N GLY A 226 -8.73 -5.74 -2.19
CA GLY A 226 -8.68 -6.87 -3.13
C GLY A 226 -9.55 -8.05 -2.74
N ARG A 227 -9.59 -8.44 -1.45
CA ARG A 227 -10.44 -9.54 -0.98
C ARG A 227 -11.92 -9.17 -1.01
N ASN A 228 -12.25 -7.94 -0.62
CA ASN A 228 -13.62 -7.44 -0.68
C ASN A 228 -14.12 -7.43 -2.13
N TYR A 229 -13.27 -7.02 -3.08
CA TYR A 229 -13.60 -7.04 -4.49
C TYR A 229 -13.90 -8.46 -4.98
N ILE A 230 -12.97 -9.41 -4.77
CA ILE A 230 -13.12 -10.79 -5.29
C ILE A 230 -14.37 -11.47 -4.74
N GLN A 231 -14.73 -11.22 -3.49
CA GLN A 231 -15.92 -11.80 -2.87
C GLN A 231 -17.24 -11.30 -3.46
N ARG A 232 -17.24 -10.13 -4.12
CA ARG A 232 -18.45 -9.47 -4.64
C ARG A 232 -18.53 -9.42 -6.16
N CYS A 233 -17.43 -9.63 -6.88
CA CYS A 233 -17.36 -9.33 -8.31
C CYS A 233 -18.23 -10.24 -9.21
N GLY A 234 -18.61 -11.44 -8.76
CA GLY A 234 -19.47 -12.37 -9.49
C GLY A 234 -18.91 -12.81 -10.86
N ARG A 235 -17.63 -12.52 -11.17
CA ARG A 235 -16.97 -12.85 -12.44
C ARG A 235 -15.86 -13.86 -12.23
N LYS A 236 -15.54 -14.61 -13.29
CA LYS A 236 -14.37 -15.48 -13.34
C LYS A 236 -13.26 -14.82 -14.16
N PHE A 237 -12.02 -15.16 -13.83
CA PHE A 237 -10.82 -14.65 -14.49
C PHE A 237 -9.96 -15.82 -14.96
N ASP A 238 -9.29 -15.64 -16.09
CA ASP A 238 -8.33 -16.60 -16.60
C ASP A 238 -7.00 -16.50 -15.84
N MET A 239 -6.73 -15.34 -15.24
CA MET A 239 -5.58 -15.14 -14.38
C MET A 239 -5.89 -14.17 -13.25
N ILE A 240 -5.49 -14.52 -12.04
CA ILE A 240 -5.52 -13.64 -10.86
C ILE A 240 -4.08 -13.46 -10.39
N VAL A 241 -3.63 -12.21 -10.31
CA VAL A 241 -2.23 -11.85 -10.01
C VAL A 241 -2.15 -11.01 -8.74
N LEU A 242 -1.32 -11.45 -7.81
CA LEU A 242 -0.92 -10.70 -6.61
C LEU A 242 0.61 -10.58 -6.61
N GLY A 243 1.14 -9.47 -7.15
CA GLY A 243 2.56 -9.23 -7.29
C GLY A 243 3.12 -8.37 -6.16
N TRP A 244 3.73 -8.94 -5.13
CA TRP A 244 4.34 -8.20 -4.02
C TRP A 244 3.35 -7.31 -3.26
N VAL A 245 2.12 -7.76 -3.08
CA VAL A 245 1.10 -6.98 -2.38
C VAL A 245 1.37 -7.01 -0.88
N ASP A 246 2.11 -6.02 -0.39
CA ASP A 246 2.30 -5.73 1.03
C ASP A 246 2.69 -4.27 1.25
N SER A 247 2.57 -3.77 2.47
CA SER A 247 2.97 -2.42 2.84
C SER A 247 4.21 -2.37 3.74
N TRP A 248 4.81 -3.49 4.12
CA TRP A 248 5.97 -3.59 5.04
C TRP A 248 5.93 -2.64 6.27
N ALA A 249 5.11 -1.63 6.24
CA ALA A 249 4.98 -0.61 7.27
C ALA A 249 4.61 -1.19 8.64
N SER A 250 3.78 -2.21 8.63
CA SER A 250 3.33 -2.88 9.84
C SER A 250 4.40 -3.70 10.53
N VAL A 251 5.30 -4.30 9.77
CA VAL A 251 6.41 -5.09 10.31
C VAL A 251 7.45 -4.17 10.95
N ALA A 252 7.74 -3.03 10.31
CA ALA A 252 8.69 -2.04 10.82
C ALA A 252 8.22 -1.36 12.13
N GLY A 253 6.90 -1.24 12.34
CA GLY A 253 6.29 -0.65 13.54
C GLY A 253 6.08 -1.64 14.70
N GLY A 254 6.46 -2.92 14.55
CA GLY A 254 6.19 -3.97 15.56
C GLY A 254 4.70 -4.30 15.72
N GLY A 255 3.85 -3.76 14.84
CA GLY A 255 2.43 -4.07 14.76
C GLY A 255 2.21 -5.27 13.85
N LEU A 256 1.52 -6.29 14.33
CA LEU A 256 0.92 -7.29 13.47
C LEU A 256 -0.23 -6.61 12.72
N ALA A 257 0.06 -5.92 11.60
CA ALA A 257 -1.01 -5.37 10.78
C ALA A 257 -1.75 -6.53 10.12
N LEU A 258 -2.96 -6.67 10.55
CA LEU A 258 -3.87 -7.71 10.11
C LEU A 258 -4.27 -7.55 8.63
N THR A 259 -4.23 -6.33 8.11
CA THR A 259 -4.74 -5.98 6.78
C THR A 259 -4.05 -6.73 5.62
N GLU A 260 -2.74 -6.92 5.68
CA GLU A 260 -2.01 -7.58 4.60
C GLU A 260 -2.11 -9.10 4.61
N ASN A 261 -2.31 -9.66 5.80
CA ASN A 261 -2.44 -11.11 5.94
C ASN A 261 -3.77 -11.65 5.39
N TYR A 262 -4.78 -10.81 5.19
CA TYR A 262 -6.09 -11.25 4.67
C TYR A 262 -6.04 -11.77 3.24
N LEU A 263 -5.12 -11.26 2.41
CA LEU A 263 -4.95 -11.67 1.01
C LEU A 263 -4.35 -13.07 0.87
N TYR A 264 -3.70 -13.59 1.91
CA TYR A 264 -2.94 -14.84 1.86
C TYR A 264 -3.47 -15.93 2.80
N THR A 265 -4.66 -15.74 3.34
CA THR A 265 -5.33 -16.76 4.17
C THR A 265 -5.87 -17.89 3.30
N ARG A 266 -6.18 -19.03 3.94
CA ARG A 266 -6.86 -20.14 3.27
C ARG A 266 -8.15 -19.70 2.60
N ASP A 267 -8.97 -18.92 3.30
CA ASP A 267 -10.27 -18.45 2.79
C ASP A 267 -10.09 -17.47 1.61
N ALA A 268 -8.99 -16.72 1.57
CA ALA A 268 -8.67 -15.87 0.43
C ALA A 268 -8.28 -16.72 -0.79
N LEU A 269 -7.42 -17.73 -0.60
CA LEU A 269 -7.03 -18.67 -1.66
C LEU A 269 -8.26 -19.43 -2.21
N GLU A 270 -9.18 -19.80 -1.35
CA GLU A 270 -10.44 -20.42 -1.76
C GLU A 270 -11.29 -19.46 -2.60
N ALA A 271 -11.43 -18.20 -2.17
CA ALA A 271 -12.14 -17.18 -2.94
C ALA A 271 -11.50 -16.94 -4.31
N TYR A 272 -10.17 -16.87 -4.40
CA TYR A 272 -9.48 -16.76 -5.70
C TYR A 272 -9.74 -17.98 -6.58
N TYR A 273 -9.62 -19.18 -6.04
CA TYR A 273 -9.87 -20.43 -6.77
C TYR A 273 -11.29 -20.48 -7.35
N ASP A 274 -12.30 -20.08 -6.59
CA ASP A 274 -13.69 -20.08 -7.03
C ASP A 274 -13.96 -19.05 -8.14
N HIS A 275 -13.12 -18.02 -8.26
CA HIS A 275 -13.20 -16.99 -9.30
C HIS A 275 -12.23 -17.25 -10.47
N LEU A 276 -11.50 -18.37 -10.50
CA LEU A 276 -10.77 -18.80 -11.68
C LEU A 276 -11.70 -19.47 -12.70
N SER A 277 -11.42 -19.26 -13.98
CA SER A 277 -11.97 -20.11 -15.06
C SER A 277 -11.37 -21.51 -14.97
N ASP A 278 -11.95 -22.48 -15.69
CA ASP A 278 -11.57 -23.90 -15.60
C ASP A 278 -10.08 -24.17 -15.88
N ASN A 279 -9.45 -23.36 -16.74
CA ASN A 279 -8.02 -23.41 -17.05
C ASN A 279 -7.26 -22.19 -16.51
N GLY A 280 -7.84 -21.49 -15.55
CA GLY A 280 -7.26 -20.27 -14.99
C GLY A 280 -6.08 -20.54 -14.07
N ALA A 281 -5.27 -19.49 -13.86
CA ALA A 281 -4.10 -19.53 -13.00
C ALA A 281 -4.12 -18.45 -11.92
N LEU A 282 -3.83 -18.84 -10.68
CA LEU A 282 -3.54 -17.91 -9.58
C LEU A 282 -2.03 -17.72 -9.47
N VAL A 283 -1.58 -16.49 -9.58
CA VAL A 283 -0.17 -16.10 -9.51
C VAL A 283 0.07 -15.27 -8.27
N ILE A 284 0.90 -15.76 -7.37
CA ILE A 284 1.30 -15.05 -6.16
C ILE A 284 2.80 -14.90 -6.14
N ILE A 285 3.30 -13.65 -6.08
CA ILE A 285 4.71 -13.35 -5.97
C ILE A 285 4.99 -12.86 -4.56
N ARG A 286 5.80 -13.61 -3.82
CA ARG A 286 6.15 -13.34 -2.43
C ARG A 286 7.60 -13.69 -2.12
N TRP A 287 8.05 -13.27 -0.93
CA TRP A 287 9.35 -13.65 -0.42
C TRP A 287 9.46 -15.17 -0.24
N PRO A 288 10.63 -15.77 -0.47
CA PRO A 288 10.82 -17.22 -0.33
C PRO A 288 10.37 -17.77 1.04
N VAL A 289 10.46 -16.97 2.09
CA VAL A 289 10.04 -17.34 3.46
C VAL A 289 8.53 -17.54 3.58
N ASP A 290 7.72 -16.89 2.74
CA ASP A 290 6.26 -16.99 2.75
C ASP A 290 5.73 -18.20 1.96
N VAL A 291 6.50 -18.67 0.99
CA VAL A 291 6.08 -19.72 0.03
C VAL A 291 5.63 -21.02 0.72
N PRO A 292 6.34 -21.56 1.73
CA PRO A 292 5.88 -22.79 2.41
C PRO A 292 4.50 -22.62 3.05
N ARG A 293 4.21 -21.47 3.63
CA ARG A 293 2.90 -21.19 4.24
C ARG A 293 1.80 -21.08 3.19
N LEU A 294 2.07 -20.41 2.07
CA LEU A 294 1.13 -20.31 0.96
C LEU A 294 0.79 -21.68 0.38
N VAL A 295 1.79 -22.50 0.15
CA VAL A 295 1.62 -23.87 -0.33
C VAL A 295 0.81 -24.69 0.68
N ALA A 296 1.13 -24.61 1.98
CA ALA A 296 0.38 -25.33 3.01
C ALA A 296 -1.11 -24.91 3.08
N ASN A 297 -1.38 -23.61 2.93
CA ASN A 297 -2.75 -23.10 2.88
C ASN A 297 -3.49 -23.61 1.62
N ALA A 298 -2.84 -23.60 0.46
CA ALA A 298 -3.41 -24.14 -0.78
C ALA A 298 -3.70 -25.63 -0.68
N VAL A 299 -2.76 -26.43 -0.21
CA VAL A 299 -2.93 -27.87 0.03
C VAL A 299 -4.09 -28.11 0.99
N SER A 300 -4.18 -27.34 2.08
CA SER A 300 -5.24 -27.50 3.08
C SER A 300 -6.63 -27.29 2.48
N PHE A 301 -6.85 -26.21 1.71
CA PHE A 301 -8.19 -25.97 1.15
C PHE A 301 -8.55 -26.96 0.04
N MET A 302 -7.58 -27.34 -0.82
CA MET A 302 -7.80 -28.32 -1.88
C MET A 302 -8.14 -29.72 -1.31
N SER A 303 -7.41 -30.14 -0.26
CA SER A 303 -7.71 -31.39 0.44
C SER A 303 -9.10 -31.38 1.07
N ASN A 304 -9.53 -30.26 1.63
CA ASN A 304 -10.89 -30.11 2.20
C ASN A 304 -11.99 -30.19 1.11
N ARG A 305 -11.64 -29.93 -0.15
CA ARG A 305 -12.53 -30.13 -1.31
C ARG A 305 -12.48 -31.56 -1.88
N GLY A 306 -11.76 -32.45 -1.21
CA GLY A 306 -11.70 -33.88 -1.57
C GLY A 306 -10.64 -34.23 -2.61
N MET A 307 -9.74 -33.30 -2.98
CA MET A 307 -8.65 -33.57 -3.91
C MET A 307 -7.58 -34.44 -3.23
N SER A 308 -7.10 -35.45 -3.94
CA SER A 308 -5.98 -36.28 -3.50
C SER A 308 -4.67 -35.49 -3.57
N MET A 309 -3.65 -35.92 -2.81
CA MET A 309 -2.32 -35.29 -2.85
C MET A 309 -1.68 -35.38 -4.25
N GLU A 310 -1.98 -36.42 -5.01
CA GLU A 310 -1.50 -36.56 -6.39
C GLU A 310 -2.12 -35.50 -7.29
N GLU A 311 -3.42 -35.26 -7.20
CA GLU A 311 -4.11 -34.17 -7.94
C GLU A 311 -3.58 -32.82 -7.53
N ILE A 312 -3.48 -32.52 -6.22
CA ILE A 312 -2.97 -31.26 -5.70
C ILE A 312 -1.56 -30.96 -6.24
N SER A 313 -0.69 -31.96 -6.28
CA SER A 313 0.68 -31.79 -6.78
C SER A 313 0.78 -31.34 -8.26
N ARG A 314 -0.26 -31.58 -9.03
CA ARG A 314 -0.37 -31.14 -10.43
C ARG A 314 -0.89 -29.73 -10.58
N HIS A 315 -1.46 -29.14 -9.51
CA HIS A 315 -2.05 -27.81 -9.51
C HIS A 315 -1.13 -26.73 -8.89
N ILE A 316 -0.07 -27.12 -8.21
CA ILE A 316 0.81 -26.17 -7.51
C ILE A 316 2.22 -26.19 -8.12
N VAL A 317 2.67 -25.04 -8.61
CA VAL A 317 4.03 -24.84 -9.10
C VAL A 317 4.69 -23.73 -8.31
N ALA A 318 5.81 -24.03 -7.66
CA ALA A 318 6.63 -23.02 -6.99
C ALA A 318 7.89 -22.76 -7.81
N VAL A 319 8.09 -21.50 -8.23
CA VAL A 319 9.26 -21.08 -9.00
C VAL A 319 10.10 -20.13 -8.16
N SER A 320 11.40 -20.38 -8.04
CA SER A 320 12.34 -19.51 -7.34
C SER A 320 13.46 -19.08 -8.26
N MET A 321 13.74 -17.78 -8.27
CA MET A 321 14.96 -17.27 -8.90
C MET A 321 16.13 -17.42 -7.92
N ARG A 322 17.05 -18.32 -8.20
CA ARG A 322 18.35 -18.34 -7.52
C ARG A 322 19.28 -17.35 -8.21
N LYS A 323 19.82 -16.38 -7.48
CA LYS A 323 21.03 -15.68 -7.94
C LYS A 323 22.11 -16.74 -8.14
N PRO A 324 22.82 -16.75 -9.28
CA PRO A 324 23.96 -17.66 -9.44
C PRO A 324 24.93 -17.40 -8.27
N ILE A 325 25.26 -18.46 -7.55
CA ILE A 325 26.30 -18.41 -6.51
C ILE A 325 27.56 -17.96 -7.23
N LYS A 326 28.04 -16.74 -6.99
CA LYS A 326 29.37 -16.34 -7.43
C LYS A 326 30.30 -17.35 -6.81
N LYS A 327 30.91 -18.23 -7.63
CA LYS A 327 32.06 -18.98 -7.18
C LYS A 327 33.09 -17.96 -6.76
N GLU A 328 33.41 -17.88 -5.49
CA GLU A 328 34.61 -17.21 -5.03
C GLU A 328 35.75 -17.83 -5.88
N LYS A 329 36.48 -17.00 -6.59
CA LYS A 329 37.71 -17.41 -7.22
C LYS A 329 38.70 -17.59 -6.08
N ASP A 330 39.08 -18.84 -5.81
CA ASP A 330 40.25 -19.17 -5.02
C ASP A 330 41.51 -18.47 -5.56
#